data_6c99bfc8b62cbdc40f33df87ac3d2034
#
_entry.id   6c99bfc8b62cbdc40f33df87ac3d2034
#
_cell.length_a   1.000
_cell.length_b   1.000
_cell.length_c   1.000
_cell.angle_alpha   90.00
_cell.angle_beta   90.00
_cell.angle_gamma   90.00
#
_symmetry.space_group_name_H-M   'P 1'
#
loop_
_entity.id
_entity.type
_entity.pdbx_description
1 polymer ?
#
loop_
_entity_poly.entity_id
_entity_poly.type
_entity_poly.pdbx_seq_one_letter_code
_entity_poly.pdbx_strand_id
1 'polypeptide(L)'
;WHEIHNAYRTRRILTGQLGGIEQLDNRKTVAVVDYKGFRIIIPIKEMMINLGRSPSGQEYADLMLRQNKILGNMLGADIDFVVRGIDSKTRSVVASRREAMMRKRQTFYFDLDAEGKYRIYEGRIVQARVIAVAEKVIRVEVFGVETSILARDLAWDWIGDAHERFSVGDEVLVRILNVRRNSLEDLGIR
;
A
#
# COMPACT_ATOMS: atom_id res chain seq x y z
N TRP A 1 -18.71 11.35 7.92
CA TRP A 1 -18.03 12.65 7.70
C TRP A 1 -17.30 13.11 8.94
N HIS A 2 -17.93 12.99 10.10
CA HIS A 2 -17.30 13.33 11.36
C HIS A 2 -16.02 12.54 11.63
N GLU A 3 -16.03 11.27 11.31
CA GLU A 3 -14.87 10.38 11.46
C GLU A 3 -13.69 10.84 10.59
N ILE A 4 -13.97 11.29 9.36
CA ILE A 4 -12.93 11.80 8.46
C ILE A 4 -12.34 13.09 9.00
N HIS A 5 -13.15 14.02 9.50
CA HIS A 5 -12.67 15.25 10.12
C HIS A 5 -11.82 14.96 11.36
N ASN A 6 -12.24 13.99 12.17
CA ASN A 6 -11.48 13.59 13.35
C ASN A 6 -10.15 12.95 12.96
N ALA A 7 -10.15 12.10 11.94
CA ALA A 7 -8.92 11.50 11.43
C ALA A 7 -7.96 12.54 10.84
N TYR A 8 -8.49 13.55 10.16
CA TYR A 8 -7.70 14.69 9.67
C TYR A 8 -7.02 15.42 10.82
N ARG A 9 -7.77 15.75 11.86
CA ARG A 9 -7.24 16.48 13.01
C ARG A 9 -6.21 15.68 13.79
N THR A 10 -6.47 14.40 14.00
CA THR A 10 -5.59 13.53 14.81
C THR A 10 -4.49 12.85 13.99
N ARG A 11 -4.52 12.98 12.67
CA ARG A 11 -3.59 12.30 11.75
C ARG A 11 -3.63 10.77 11.89
N ARG A 12 -4.80 10.24 12.24
CA ARG A 12 -5.00 8.80 12.38
C ARG A 12 -5.01 8.11 11.02
N ILE A 13 -4.42 6.92 10.96
CA ILE A 13 -4.45 6.09 9.75
C ILE A 13 -5.83 5.47 9.60
N LEU A 14 -6.43 5.65 8.43
CA LEU A 14 -7.67 4.98 8.04
C LEU A 14 -7.36 3.95 6.95
N THR A 15 -8.26 3.01 6.75
CA THR A 15 -8.12 1.97 5.72
C THR A 15 -9.40 1.91 4.88
N GLY A 16 -9.23 1.97 3.57
CA GLY A 16 -10.32 1.82 2.63
C GLY A 16 -9.88 0.95 1.46
N GLN A 17 -10.78 0.75 0.51
CA GLN A 17 -10.54 -0.14 -0.63
C GLN A 17 -10.27 0.67 -1.88
N LEU A 18 -9.22 0.30 -2.63
CA LEU A 18 -8.91 0.97 -3.90
C LEU A 18 -10.01 0.63 -4.92
N GLY A 19 -10.82 1.63 -5.23
CA GLY A 19 -12.00 1.47 -6.08
C GLY A 19 -11.83 1.94 -7.50
N GLY A 20 -10.84 2.79 -7.78
CA GLY A 20 -10.66 3.30 -9.12
C GLY A 20 -9.39 4.11 -9.28
N ILE A 21 -9.09 4.40 -10.52
CA ILE A 21 -7.99 5.27 -10.93
C ILE A 21 -8.58 6.29 -11.89
N GLU A 22 -8.35 7.57 -11.64
CA GLU A 22 -8.91 8.62 -12.44
C GLU A 22 -7.84 9.59 -12.90
N GLN A 23 -8.08 10.22 -14.04
CA GLN A 23 -7.27 11.31 -14.53
C GLN A 23 -8.04 12.61 -14.32
N LEU A 24 -7.42 13.56 -13.63
CA LEU A 24 -8.01 14.88 -13.38
C LEU A 24 -7.89 15.77 -14.60
N ASP A 25 -8.59 16.91 -14.59
CA ASP A 25 -8.60 17.89 -15.68
C ASP A 25 -7.17 18.38 -16.03
N ASN A 26 -6.29 18.44 -15.05
CA ASN A 26 -4.88 18.81 -15.24
C ASN A 26 -4.01 17.64 -15.71
N ARG A 27 -4.61 16.55 -16.15
CA ARG A 27 -3.97 15.31 -16.62
C ARG A 27 -3.18 14.55 -15.55
N LYS A 28 -3.33 14.91 -14.29
CA LYS A 28 -2.71 14.17 -13.19
C LYS A 28 -3.55 12.95 -12.85
N THR A 29 -2.87 11.82 -12.64
CA THR A 29 -3.52 10.57 -12.25
C THR A 29 -3.66 10.53 -10.74
N VAL A 30 -4.82 10.09 -10.28
CA VAL A 30 -5.08 9.89 -8.85
C VAL A 30 -5.70 8.52 -8.63
N ALA A 31 -5.42 7.94 -7.48
CA ALA A 31 -6.12 6.77 -6.99
C ALA A 31 -7.36 7.24 -6.22
N VAL A 32 -8.44 6.49 -6.34
CA VAL A 32 -9.69 6.77 -5.61
C VAL A 32 -9.94 5.61 -4.68
N VAL A 33 -9.94 5.90 -3.39
CA VAL A 33 -10.20 4.91 -2.34
C VAL A 33 -11.61 5.14 -1.80
N ASP A 34 -12.38 4.07 -1.69
CA ASP A 34 -13.68 4.11 -1.06
C ASP A 34 -13.53 3.90 0.44
N TYR A 35 -14.03 4.84 1.21
CA TYR A 35 -14.07 4.75 2.67
C TYR A 35 -15.48 5.03 3.13
N LYS A 36 -16.23 3.97 3.43
CA LYS A 36 -17.62 4.06 3.91
C LYS A 36 -18.50 4.96 3.03
N GLY A 37 -18.32 4.84 1.71
CA GLY A 37 -19.05 5.62 0.72
C GLY A 37 -18.43 6.98 0.41
N PHE A 38 -17.40 7.40 1.14
CA PHE A 38 -16.67 8.63 0.83
C PHE A 38 -15.57 8.37 -0.18
N ARG A 39 -15.37 9.34 -1.04
CA ARG A 39 -14.37 9.30 -2.09
C ARG A 39 -13.08 9.94 -1.59
N ILE A 40 -12.05 9.13 -1.40
CA ILE A 40 -10.74 9.59 -0.93
C ILE A 40 -9.80 9.63 -2.12
N ILE A 41 -9.24 10.80 -2.40
CA ILE A 41 -8.34 11.01 -3.54
C ILE A 41 -6.90 10.96 -3.05
N ILE A 42 -6.10 10.09 -3.66
CA ILE A 42 -4.67 9.96 -3.35
C ILE A 42 -3.89 10.22 -4.64
N PRO A 43 -3.11 11.31 -4.72
CA PRO A 43 -2.24 11.56 -5.88
C PRO A 43 -1.28 10.39 -6.07
N ILE A 44 -0.92 10.10 -7.32
CA ILE A 44 -0.07 8.96 -7.62
C ILE A 44 1.27 9.00 -6.87
N LYS A 45 1.81 10.19 -6.67
CA LYS A 45 3.06 10.37 -5.90
C LYS A 45 2.92 9.94 -4.44
N GLU A 46 1.70 9.99 -3.92
CA GLU A 46 1.40 9.64 -2.53
C GLU A 46 0.89 8.21 -2.38
N MET A 47 0.85 7.45 -3.47
CA MET A 47 0.42 6.04 -3.43
C MET A 47 1.57 5.09 -3.15
N MET A 48 2.80 5.48 -3.41
CA MET A 48 3.95 4.59 -3.31
C MET A 48 5.19 5.33 -2.85
N ILE A 49 6.11 4.57 -2.27
CA ILE A 49 7.40 5.07 -1.85
C ILE A 49 8.36 4.91 -3.02
N ASN A 50 8.80 6.04 -3.58
CA ASN A 50 9.72 6.05 -4.69
C ASN A 50 11.13 6.35 -4.20
N LEU A 51 12.09 5.58 -4.69
CA LEU A 51 13.51 5.83 -4.48
C LEU A 51 14.06 6.42 -5.78
N GLY A 52 14.67 7.61 -5.68
CA GLY A 52 15.35 8.22 -6.79
C GLY A 52 14.78 9.57 -7.22
N ARG A 53 15.42 10.13 -8.26
CA ARG A 53 15.07 11.45 -8.81
C ARG A 53 13.84 11.39 -9.70
N SER A 54 13.19 12.53 -9.88
CA SER A 54 12.10 12.65 -10.83
C SER A 54 12.63 12.55 -12.27
N PRO A 55 12.15 11.58 -13.07
CA PRO A 55 12.53 11.50 -14.47
C PRO A 55 11.85 12.59 -15.30
N SER A 56 12.36 12.84 -16.49
CA SER A 56 11.82 13.83 -17.42
C SER A 56 11.70 13.24 -18.82
N GLY A 57 10.89 13.86 -19.68
CA GLY A 57 10.74 13.47 -21.07
C GLY A 57 10.14 12.08 -21.26
N GLN A 58 10.76 11.27 -22.10
CA GLN A 58 10.27 9.92 -22.41
C GLN A 58 10.31 9.01 -21.17
N GLU A 59 11.32 9.18 -20.31
CA GLU A 59 11.40 8.41 -19.06
C GLU A 59 10.21 8.71 -18.15
N TYR A 60 9.76 9.95 -18.12
CA TYR A 60 8.59 10.34 -17.35
C TYR A 60 7.32 9.65 -17.88
N ALA A 61 7.13 9.62 -19.20
CA ALA A 61 5.98 8.97 -19.81
C ALA A 61 5.98 7.47 -19.52
N ASP A 62 7.14 6.82 -19.63
CA ASP A 62 7.28 5.39 -19.35
C ASP A 62 7.02 5.08 -17.88
N LEU A 63 7.50 5.94 -16.98
CA LEU A 63 7.26 5.80 -15.54
C LEU A 63 5.78 5.91 -15.24
N MET A 64 5.09 6.88 -15.82
CA MET A 64 3.65 7.07 -15.60
C MET A 64 2.84 5.88 -16.09
N LEU A 65 3.16 5.32 -17.25
CA LEU A 65 2.50 4.12 -17.76
C LEU A 65 2.70 2.95 -16.81
N ARG A 66 3.92 2.77 -16.31
CA ARG A 66 4.24 1.71 -15.38
C ARG A 66 3.47 1.86 -14.06
N GLN A 67 3.44 3.07 -13.51
CA GLN A 67 2.73 3.36 -12.27
C GLN A 67 1.22 3.14 -12.44
N ASN A 68 0.65 3.56 -13.56
CA ASN A 68 -0.77 3.33 -13.85
C ASN A 68 -1.09 1.83 -13.91
N LYS A 69 -0.21 1.04 -14.50
CA LYS A 69 -0.37 -0.41 -14.56
C LYS A 69 -0.31 -1.05 -13.18
N ILE A 70 0.65 -0.60 -12.35
CA ILE A 70 0.77 -1.06 -10.97
C ILE A 70 -0.50 -0.78 -10.19
N LEU A 71 -1.04 0.44 -10.29
CA LEU A 71 -2.28 0.81 -9.62
C LEU A 71 -3.46 -0.01 -10.13
N GLY A 72 -3.54 -0.23 -11.44
CA GLY A 72 -4.60 -1.05 -12.03
C GLY A 72 -4.61 -2.47 -11.50
N ASN A 73 -3.44 -3.03 -11.25
CA ASN A 73 -3.31 -4.37 -10.67
C ASN A 73 -3.69 -4.42 -9.19
N MET A 74 -3.77 -3.27 -8.54
CA MET A 74 -4.10 -3.17 -7.11
C MET A 74 -5.58 -2.88 -6.85
N LEU A 75 -6.42 -2.79 -7.87
CA LEU A 75 -7.85 -2.53 -7.68
C LEU A 75 -8.45 -3.60 -6.76
N GLY A 76 -9.16 -3.15 -5.72
CA GLY A 76 -9.72 -4.00 -4.69
C GLY A 76 -8.84 -4.16 -3.44
N ALA A 77 -7.60 -3.69 -3.47
CA ALA A 77 -6.69 -3.80 -2.33
C ALA A 77 -7.12 -2.88 -1.19
N ASP A 78 -6.85 -3.32 0.05
CA ASP A 78 -6.99 -2.47 1.22
C ASP A 78 -5.83 -1.47 1.27
N ILE A 79 -6.18 -0.20 1.35
CA ILE A 79 -5.23 0.91 1.30
C ILE A 79 -5.31 1.69 2.60
N ASP A 80 -4.18 1.78 3.30
CA ASP A 80 -4.05 2.68 4.43
C ASP A 80 -3.78 4.09 3.93
N PHE A 81 -4.34 5.08 4.61
CA PHE A 81 -4.09 6.47 4.25
C PHE A 81 -4.21 7.39 5.45
N VAL A 82 -3.56 8.55 5.34
CA VAL A 82 -3.67 9.66 6.27
C VAL A 82 -4.30 10.82 5.52
N VAL A 83 -5.37 11.38 6.07
CA VAL A 83 -6.09 12.51 5.47
C VAL A 83 -5.20 13.75 5.55
N ARG A 84 -4.96 14.39 4.41
CA ARG A 84 -4.13 15.59 4.32
C ARG A 84 -4.92 16.87 4.10
N GLY A 85 -6.11 16.76 3.53
CA GLY A 85 -6.94 17.91 3.27
C GLY A 85 -8.39 17.53 3.05
N ILE A 86 -9.29 18.41 3.43
CA ILE A 86 -10.73 18.23 3.25
C ILE A 86 -11.30 19.50 2.65
N ASP A 87 -12.06 19.34 1.56
CA ASP A 87 -12.88 20.41 1.01
C ASP A 87 -14.34 20.11 1.33
N SER A 88 -14.88 20.80 2.31
CA SER A 88 -16.25 20.58 2.77
C SER A 88 -17.29 20.96 1.74
N LYS A 89 -16.99 21.90 0.85
CA LYS A 89 -17.92 22.36 -0.19
C LYS A 89 -18.16 21.27 -1.25
N THR A 90 -17.08 20.63 -1.72
CA THR A 90 -17.16 19.57 -2.72
C THR A 90 -17.21 18.18 -2.09
N ARG A 91 -17.05 18.10 -0.78
CA ARG A 91 -16.90 16.84 -0.03
C ARG A 91 -15.74 15.99 -0.56
N SER A 92 -14.68 16.66 -1.02
CA SER A 92 -13.48 15.99 -1.48
C SER A 92 -12.50 15.81 -0.33
N VAL A 93 -11.86 14.65 -0.29
CA VAL A 93 -10.84 14.32 0.70
C VAL A 93 -9.58 13.96 -0.04
N VAL A 94 -8.47 14.60 0.32
CA VAL A 94 -7.14 14.30 -0.24
C VAL A 94 -6.32 13.63 0.85
N ALA A 95 -5.67 12.52 0.50
CA ALA A 95 -4.95 11.69 1.46
C ALA A 95 -3.62 11.20 0.89
N SER A 96 -2.82 10.58 1.76
CA SER A 96 -1.52 10.02 1.42
C SER A 96 -1.41 8.58 1.96
N ARG A 97 -1.23 7.64 1.06
CA ARG A 97 -0.86 6.26 1.40
C ARG A 97 0.61 6.20 1.83
N ARG A 98 1.46 6.96 1.15
CA ARG A 98 2.89 6.99 1.47
C ARG A 98 3.14 7.38 2.92
N GLU A 99 2.45 8.39 3.42
CA GLU A 99 2.58 8.82 4.81
C GLU A 99 2.15 7.71 5.78
N ALA A 100 1.05 7.02 5.48
CA ALA A 100 0.58 5.90 6.29
C ALA A 100 1.59 4.75 6.29
N MET A 101 2.15 4.43 5.13
CA MET A 101 3.18 3.38 5.01
C MET A 101 4.43 3.74 5.81
N MET A 102 4.89 4.98 5.73
CA MET A 102 6.07 5.43 6.47
C MET A 102 5.84 5.34 7.97
N ARG A 103 4.68 5.73 8.45
CA ARG A 103 4.34 5.64 9.88
C ARG A 103 4.26 4.21 10.36
N LYS A 104 3.69 3.31 9.58
CA LYS A 104 3.67 1.88 9.92
C LYS A 104 5.07 1.29 9.91
N ARG A 105 5.91 1.68 8.96
CA ARG A 105 7.31 1.24 8.94
C ARG A 105 8.03 1.66 10.21
N GLN A 106 7.84 2.91 10.64
CA GLN A 106 8.47 3.40 11.86
C GLN A 106 8.02 2.57 13.07
N THR A 107 6.71 2.38 13.23
CA THR A 107 6.15 1.69 14.39
C THR A 107 6.54 0.21 14.44
N PHE A 108 6.45 -0.50 13.32
CA PHE A 108 6.58 -1.96 13.31
C PHE A 108 7.99 -2.46 13.04
N TYR A 109 8.85 -1.65 12.41
CA TYR A 109 10.19 -2.10 12.00
C TYR A 109 11.32 -1.36 12.70
N PHE A 110 11.11 -0.16 13.20
CA PHE A 110 12.16 0.65 13.80
C PHE A 110 11.95 0.96 15.28
N ASP A 111 10.71 1.22 15.70
CA ASP A 111 10.42 1.46 17.11
C ASP A 111 10.45 0.16 17.89
N LEU A 112 11.03 0.21 19.08
CA LEU A 112 11.04 -0.93 19.99
C LEU A 112 9.74 -0.92 20.81
N ASP A 113 9.25 -2.12 21.15
CA ASP A 113 8.10 -2.26 22.03
C ASP A 113 8.51 -2.07 23.51
N ALA A 114 7.56 -2.26 24.43
CA ALA A 114 7.80 -2.11 25.86
C ALA A 114 8.88 -3.08 26.39
N GLU A 115 9.10 -4.19 25.69
CA GLU A 115 10.11 -5.19 26.05
C GLU A 115 11.45 -4.95 25.34
N GLY A 116 11.58 -3.88 24.57
CA GLY A 116 12.80 -3.54 23.85
C GLY A 116 13.01 -4.33 22.57
N LYS A 117 11.94 -4.84 21.95
CA LYS A 117 12.01 -5.66 20.76
C LYS A 117 11.26 -5.01 19.59
N TYR A 118 11.70 -5.33 18.36
CA TYR A 118 10.94 -4.95 17.16
C TYR A 118 9.66 -5.76 17.07
N ARG A 119 8.59 -5.13 16.59
CA ARG A 119 7.30 -5.82 16.38
C ARG A 119 7.38 -6.81 15.22
N ILE A 120 8.13 -6.47 14.18
CA ILE A 120 8.38 -7.38 13.06
C ILE A 120 9.82 -7.87 13.15
N TYR A 121 9.98 -9.18 13.22
CA TYR A 121 11.27 -9.85 13.38
C TYR A 121 11.28 -11.18 12.62
N GLU A 122 12.47 -11.68 12.35
CA GLU A 122 12.66 -12.96 11.66
C GLU A 122 12.02 -14.10 12.44
N GLY A 123 11.24 -14.92 11.72
CA GLY A 123 10.52 -16.05 12.28
C GLY A 123 9.09 -15.75 12.69
N ARG A 124 8.69 -14.48 12.80
CA ARG A 124 7.32 -14.12 13.18
C ARG A 124 6.35 -14.45 12.06
N ILE A 125 5.20 -14.99 12.44
CA ILE A 125 4.07 -15.20 11.52
C ILE A 125 3.12 -14.03 11.66
N VAL A 126 2.78 -13.40 10.55
CA VAL A 126 1.94 -12.20 10.50
C VAL A 126 0.93 -12.31 9.38
N GLN A 127 -0.14 -11.51 9.47
CA GLN A 127 -1.08 -11.35 8.37
C GLN A 127 -0.53 -10.35 7.37
N ALA A 128 -0.57 -10.73 6.09
CA ALA A 128 -0.18 -9.88 4.98
C ALA A 128 -1.40 -9.59 4.12
N ARG A 129 -1.46 -8.40 3.55
CA ARG A 129 -2.53 -7.99 2.64
C ARG A 129 -2.10 -8.30 1.21
N VAL A 130 -2.95 -9.01 0.47
CA VAL A 130 -2.70 -9.28 -0.96
C VAL A 130 -3.09 -8.04 -1.74
N ILE A 131 -2.12 -7.39 -2.37
CA ILE A 131 -2.32 -6.14 -3.10
C ILE A 131 -2.24 -6.30 -4.62
N ALA A 132 -1.70 -7.41 -5.10
CA ALA A 132 -1.69 -7.74 -6.53
C ALA A 132 -1.51 -9.24 -6.70
N VAL A 133 -2.08 -9.79 -7.77
CA VAL A 133 -1.98 -11.21 -8.10
C VAL A 133 -1.58 -11.37 -9.56
N ALA A 134 -0.54 -12.13 -9.82
CA ALA A 134 -0.13 -12.57 -11.14
C ALA A 134 -0.15 -14.09 -11.19
N GLU A 135 0.11 -14.68 -12.34
CA GLU A 135 -0.01 -16.13 -12.52
C GLU A 135 0.80 -16.95 -11.49
N LYS A 136 2.06 -16.56 -11.28
CA LYS A 136 2.98 -17.33 -10.43
C LYS A 136 3.48 -16.58 -9.21
N VAL A 137 2.99 -15.39 -8.99
CA VAL A 137 3.47 -14.53 -7.91
C VAL A 137 2.32 -13.69 -7.36
N ILE A 138 2.32 -13.50 -6.05
CA ILE A 138 1.45 -12.49 -5.44
C ILE A 138 2.31 -11.41 -4.83
N ARG A 139 1.76 -10.21 -4.76
CA ARG A 139 2.39 -9.11 -4.06
C ARG A 139 1.60 -8.81 -2.81
N VAL A 140 2.30 -8.66 -1.70
CA VAL A 140 1.66 -8.44 -0.39
C VAL A 140 2.25 -7.22 0.30
N GLU A 141 1.50 -6.67 1.23
CA GLU A 141 1.94 -5.59 2.12
C GLU A 141 1.89 -6.08 3.56
N VAL A 142 2.99 -5.87 4.28
CA VAL A 142 3.12 -6.21 5.69
C VAL A 142 3.50 -4.94 6.45
N PHE A 143 2.52 -4.31 7.07
CA PHE A 143 2.70 -3.09 7.88
C PHE A 143 3.54 -2.02 7.17
N GLY A 144 3.17 -1.66 5.95
CA GLY A 144 3.80 -0.59 5.18
C GLY A 144 4.94 -1.04 4.28
N VAL A 145 5.29 -2.32 4.25
CA VAL A 145 6.35 -2.85 3.39
C VAL A 145 5.76 -3.82 2.38
N GLU A 146 6.02 -3.59 1.10
CA GLU A 146 5.56 -4.47 0.03
C GLU A 146 6.63 -5.48 -0.34
N THR A 147 6.22 -6.70 -0.63
CA THR A 147 7.10 -7.76 -1.10
C THR A 147 6.35 -8.72 -2.01
N SER A 148 7.09 -9.46 -2.83
CA SER A 148 6.53 -10.48 -3.72
C SER A 148 6.77 -11.87 -3.14
N ILE A 149 5.78 -12.74 -3.28
CA ILE A 149 5.88 -14.13 -2.84
C ILE A 149 5.50 -15.02 -4.01
N LEU A 150 6.34 -16.02 -4.29
CA LEU A 150 6.02 -17.02 -5.31
C LEU A 150 4.85 -17.88 -4.84
N ALA A 151 3.90 -18.12 -5.72
CA ALA A 151 2.72 -18.91 -5.38
C ALA A 151 3.09 -20.31 -4.85
N ARG A 152 4.14 -20.91 -5.39
CA ARG A 152 4.63 -22.22 -4.96
C ARG A 152 5.08 -22.26 -3.50
N ASP A 153 5.42 -21.10 -2.92
CA ASP A 153 5.88 -21.01 -1.53
C ASP A 153 4.73 -20.83 -0.55
N LEU A 154 3.50 -20.66 -1.04
CA LEU A 154 2.32 -20.40 -0.21
C LEU A 154 1.42 -21.62 -0.01
N ALA A 155 1.62 -22.68 -0.78
CA ALA A 155 0.78 -23.87 -0.71
C ALA A 155 1.62 -25.13 -0.89
N TRP A 156 1.17 -26.22 -0.26
CA TRP A 156 1.77 -27.54 -0.41
C TRP A 156 1.49 -28.16 -1.78
N ASP A 157 0.31 -27.84 -2.34
CA ASP A 157 -0.10 -28.34 -3.64
C ASP A 157 0.43 -27.46 -4.77
N TRP A 158 0.62 -28.07 -5.92
CA TRP A 158 1.00 -27.33 -7.12
C TRP A 158 -0.12 -26.35 -7.49
N ILE A 159 0.27 -25.09 -7.75
CA ILE A 159 -0.63 -24.03 -8.18
C ILE A 159 -0.25 -23.65 -9.61
N GLY A 160 -1.15 -23.87 -10.57
CA GLY A 160 -0.94 -23.48 -11.96
C GLY A 160 -0.99 -21.98 -12.15
N ASP A 161 -2.00 -21.36 -11.56
CA ASP A 161 -2.22 -19.91 -11.62
C ASP A 161 -2.64 -19.44 -10.23
N ALA A 162 -1.92 -18.45 -9.71
CA ALA A 162 -2.20 -17.90 -8.38
C ALA A 162 -3.60 -17.31 -8.28
N HIS A 163 -4.21 -16.85 -9.39
CA HIS A 163 -5.57 -16.34 -9.40
C HIS A 163 -6.61 -17.38 -8.98
N GLU A 164 -6.27 -18.66 -9.03
CA GLU A 164 -7.18 -19.71 -8.59
C GLU A 164 -7.37 -19.75 -7.08
N ARG A 165 -6.40 -19.23 -6.32
CA ARG A 165 -6.41 -19.31 -4.86
C ARG A 165 -6.33 -17.97 -4.16
N PHE A 166 -5.86 -16.94 -4.84
CA PHE A 166 -5.63 -15.63 -4.23
C PHE A 166 -6.33 -14.55 -5.02
N SER A 167 -6.89 -13.59 -4.30
CA SER A 167 -7.53 -12.42 -4.88
C SER A 167 -6.99 -11.16 -4.21
N VAL A 168 -6.94 -10.06 -4.95
CA VAL A 168 -6.59 -8.77 -4.39
C VAL A 168 -7.61 -8.43 -3.30
N GLY A 169 -7.13 -8.02 -2.14
CA GLY A 169 -7.96 -7.78 -0.96
C GLY A 169 -7.98 -8.91 0.05
N ASP A 170 -7.46 -10.08 -0.30
CA ASP A 170 -7.32 -11.19 0.66
C ASP A 170 -6.26 -10.89 1.70
N GLU A 171 -6.36 -11.60 2.83
CA GLU A 171 -5.32 -11.65 3.85
C GLU A 171 -4.73 -13.06 3.88
N VAL A 172 -3.40 -13.13 4.00
CA VAL A 172 -2.69 -14.41 4.10
C VAL A 172 -1.72 -14.37 5.26
N LEU A 173 -1.51 -15.52 5.88
CA LEU A 173 -0.49 -15.65 6.93
C LEU A 173 0.86 -15.95 6.28
N VAL A 174 1.86 -15.19 6.67
CA VAL A 174 3.21 -15.35 6.14
C VAL A 174 4.22 -15.37 7.30
N ARG A 175 5.35 -16.06 7.07
CA ARG A 175 6.46 -16.06 8.02
C ARG A 175 7.52 -15.12 7.51
N ILE A 176 8.01 -14.23 8.37
CA ILE A 176 9.10 -13.31 8.05
C ILE A 176 10.41 -14.08 8.08
N LEU A 177 11.09 -14.17 6.94
CA LEU A 177 12.36 -14.88 6.84
C LEU A 177 13.55 -13.94 7.05
N ASN A 178 13.44 -12.69 6.59
CA ASN A 178 14.53 -11.72 6.67
C ASN A 178 13.94 -10.31 6.70
N VAL A 179 14.61 -9.42 7.43
CA VAL A 179 14.27 -7.99 7.47
C VAL A 179 15.54 -7.19 7.22
N ARG A 180 15.50 -6.31 6.20
CA ARG A 180 16.59 -5.39 5.89
C ARG A 180 16.18 -3.99 6.36
N ARG A 181 16.85 -3.47 7.38
CA ARG A 181 16.56 -2.17 7.99
C ARG A 181 17.68 -1.17 7.72
N ASN A 182 17.68 -0.55 6.55
CA ASN A 182 18.65 0.50 6.25
C ASN A 182 18.09 1.88 6.60
N SER A 183 16.88 2.18 6.15
CA SER A 183 16.18 3.43 6.45
C SER A 183 14.68 3.21 6.27
N LEU A 184 13.86 4.21 6.62
CA LEU A 184 12.41 4.14 6.39
C LEU A 184 12.06 3.95 4.91
N GLU A 185 12.87 4.50 4.02
CA GLU A 185 12.65 4.39 2.57
C GLU A 185 13.31 3.14 1.99
N ASP A 186 14.37 2.65 2.59
CA ASP A 186 15.09 1.44 2.17
C ASP A 186 14.88 0.33 3.20
N LEU A 187 13.70 -0.23 3.18
CA LEU A 187 13.25 -1.28 4.09
C LEU A 187 12.67 -2.42 3.28
N GLY A 188 13.16 -3.62 3.49
CA GLY A 188 12.70 -4.80 2.77
C GLY A 188 12.46 -5.98 3.70
N ILE A 189 11.56 -6.86 3.28
CA ILE A 189 11.26 -8.12 3.96
C ILE A 189 11.26 -9.27 2.96
N ARG A 190 11.47 -10.47 3.51
CA ARG A 190 11.44 -11.71 2.74
C ARG A 190 10.69 -12.79 3.50
#